data_fb84aadd1acb35c70c48e4c2299bd826
#
_entry.id   fb84aadd1acb35c70c48e4c2299bd826
#
_cell.length_a   1.000
_cell.length_b   1.000
_cell.length_c   1.000
_cell.angle_alpha   90.00
_cell.angle_beta   90.00
_cell.angle_gamma   90.00
#
_symmetry.space_group_name_H-M   'P 1'
#
loop_
_entity.id
_entity.type
_entity.pdbx_description
1 polymer ?
#
loop_
_entity_poly.entity_id
_entity_poly.type
_entity_poly.pdbx_seq_one_letter_code
_entity_poly.pdbx_strand_id
1 'polypeptide(L)'
;HDLNNIQGRSVRLDILAVDHENRAYNVEVQRSDSGAVAKRARYNSSLLDANLTRKGDAYDALNETYVIFITENDVLRGGLPIYHINRIIEEMGKSFGDEAHIIYVNSQIKDDTALGKLMHDFTCTNPDDMNYPVLAQRVRYFKEDTKGVATMCRAFEEVREEAAREAAEKAKRDQSIKIARKMLKTGMAYEEIADMVELSVDDIKELDTKKPA
;
A
#
# COMPACT_ATOMS: atom_id res chain seq x y z
N HIS A 1 -7.83 -2.59 -4.65
CA HIS A 1 -7.63 -3.86 -5.36
C HIS A 1 -6.70 -4.77 -4.59
N ASP A 2 -7.10 -6.04 -4.40
CA ASP A 2 -6.31 -7.01 -3.66
C ASP A 2 -5.41 -7.77 -4.63
N LEU A 3 -4.10 -7.70 -4.39
CA LEU A 3 -3.11 -8.53 -5.07
C LEU A 3 -2.77 -9.72 -4.17
N ASN A 4 -3.04 -10.91 -4.67
CA ASN A 4 -2.89 -12.13 -3.90
C ASN A 4 -1.47 -12.71 -3.98
N ASN A 5 -0.97 -13.16 -2.85
CA ASN A 5 0.21 -14.00 -2.78
C ASN A 5 -0.16 -15.30 -2.05
N ILE A 6 -0.09 -16.43 -2.77
CA ILE A 6 -0.51 -17.74 -2.25
C ILE A 6 0.37 -18.22 -1.08
N GLN A 7 1.62 -17.78 -1.01
CA GLN A 7 2.60 -18.23 0.00
C GLN A 7 3.17 -17.11 0.86
N GLY A 8 2.69 -15.88 0.71
CA GLY A 8 3.26 -14.71 1.38
C GLY A 8 2.23 -13.63 1.69
N ARG A 9 2.72 -12.44 1.99
CA ARG A 9 1.89 -11.29 2.31
C ARG A 9 1.18 -10.78 1.07
N SER A 10 -0.15 -10.83 1.04
CA SER A 10 -0.98 -10.13 0.06
C SER A 10 -0.94 -8.62 0.29
N VAL A 11 -1.19 -7.85 -0.75
CA VAL A 11 -1.24 -6.38 -0.69
C VAL A 11 -2.58 -5.90 -1.22
N ARG A 12 -3.21 -4.99 -0.49
CA ARG A 12 -4.34 -4.22 -0.98
C ARG A 12 -3.81 -2.91 -1.52
N LEU A 13 -4.04 -2.65 -2.81
CA LEU A 13 -3.65 -1.42 -3.49
C LEU A 13 -4.76 -0.39 -3.36
N ASP A 14 -4.38 0.87 -3.09
CA ASP A 14 -5.34 1.96 -3.03
C ASP A 14 -5.99 2.16 -4.41
N ILE A 15 -5.17 2.27 -5.45
CA ILE A 15 -5.64 2.39 -6.84
C ILE A 15 -4.80 1.48 -7.74
N LEU A 16 -5.47 0.67 -8.57
CA LEU A 16 -4.88 -0.06 -9.68
C LEU A 16 -5.57 0.39 -10.97
N ALA A 17 -4.81 0.86 -11.92
CA ALA A 17 -5.29 1.27 -13.24
C ALA A 17 -4.42 0.68 -14.34
N VAL A 18 -5.02 0.38 -15.50
CA VAL A 18 -4.30 0.00 -16.71
C VAL A 18 -4.78 0.93 -17.83
N ASP A 19 -3.85 1.52 -18.56
CA ASP A 19 -4.18 2.43 -19.65
C ASP A 19 -4.36 1.68 -20.99
N HIS A 20 -4.65 2.45 -22.06
CA HIS A 20 -4.88 1.90 -23.40
C HIS A 20 -3.61 1.35 -24.09
N GLU A 21 -2.43 1.71 -23.55
CA GLU A 21 -1.14 1.17 -24.00
C GLU A 21 -0.71 -0.04 -23.13
N ASN A 22 -1.62 -0.55 -22.31
CA ASN A 22 -1.39 -1.68 -21.42
C ASN A 22 -0.35 -1.41 -20.32
N ARG A 23 -0.07 -0.15 -19.97
CA ARG A 23 0.77 0.21 -18.83
C ARG A 23 -0.04 0.14 -17.55
N ALA A 24 0.54 -0.43 -16.51
CA ALA A 24 -0.13 -0.64 -15.23
C ALA A 24 0.37 0.33 -14.16
N TYR A 25 -0.57 0.94 -13.46
CA TYR A 25 -0.31 1.95 -12.44
C TYR A 25 -0.87 1.50 -11.09
N ASN A 26 -0.01 1.35 -10.09
CA ASN A 26 -0.39 1.29 -8.69
C ASN A 26 -0.16 2.66 -8.06
N VAL A 27 -1.21 3.32 -7.59
CA VAL A 27 -1.10 4.59 -6.88
C VAL A 27 -1.47 4.39 -5.41
N GLU A 28 -0.55 4.73 -4.52
CA GLU A 28 -0.66 4.63 -3.07
C GLU A 28 -0.61 6.03 -2.44
N VAL A 29 -1.62 6.40 -1.67
CA VAL A 29 -1.64 7.67 -0.93
C VAL A 29 -1.28 7.40 0.53
N GLN A 30 -0.14 7.92 1.00
CA GLN A 30 0.40 7.60 2.31
C GLN A 30 0.56 8.84 3.19
N ARG A 31 -0.13 8.85 4.32
CA ARG A 31 0.00 9.91 5.35
C ARG A 31 1.18 9.63 6.30
N SER A 32 1.60 8.38 6.42
CA SER A 32 2.71 7.96 7.28
C SER A 32 3.91 7.52 6.46
N ASP A 33 5.11 7.99 6.82
CA ASP A 33 6.37 7.63 6.18
C ASP A 33 6.63 6.12 6.21
N SER A 34 6.19 5.44 7.28
CA SER A 34 6.30 3.99 7.42
C SER A 34 5.52 3.21 6.36
N GLY A 35 4.50 3.83 5.76
CA GLY A 35 3.73 3.28 4.66
C GLY A 35 4.42 3.37 3.29
N ALA A 36 5.45 4.22 3.16
CA ALA A 36 6.11 4.52 1.89
C ALA A 36 7.58 4.06 1.82
N VAL A 37 7.93 2.98 2.53
CA VAL A 37 9.31 2.47 2.52
C VAL A 37 9.68 1.83 1.18
N ALA A 38 10.94 2.02 0.74
CA ALA A 38 11.44 1.54 -0.56
C ALA A 38 11.23 0.02 -0.78
N LYS A 39 11.33 -0.79 0.28
CA LYS A 39 11.08 -2.23 0.18
C LYS A 39 9.61 -2.56 -0.11
N ARG A 40 8.65 -1.74 0.36
CA ARG A 40 7.24 -1.89 0.03
C ARG A 40 6.99 -1.55 -1.44
N ALA A 41 7.60 -0.48 -1.96
CA ALA A 41 7.47 -0.13 -3.36
C ALA A 41 7.96 -1.26 -4.28
N ARG A 42 9.14 -1.84 -3.97
CA ARG A 42 9.65 -3.01 -4.68
C ARG A 42 8.70 -4.22 -4.58
N TYR A 43 8.13 -4.48 -3.41
CA TYR A 43 7.21 -5.60 -3.21
C TYR A 43 5.92 -5.41 -4.01
N ASN A 44 5.35 -4.21 -4.00
CA ASN A 44 4.17 -3.88 -4.80
C ASN A 44 4.45 -4.08 -6.30
N SER A 45 5.61 -3.64 -6.81
CA SER A 45 6.02 -3.85 -8.20
C SER A 45 6.03 -5.34 -8.55
N SER A 46 6.67 -6.18 -7.71
CA SER A 46 6.73 -7.63 -7.95
C SER A 46 5.34 -8.30 -7.92
N LEU A 47 4.43 -7.83 -7.07
CA LEU A 47 3.07 -8.35 -7.02
C LEU A 47 2.22 -7.89 -8.20
N LEU A 48 2.44 -6.67 -8.73
CA LEU A 48 1.80 -6.23 -9.98
C LEU A 48 2.14 -7.21 -11.10
N ASP A 49 3.42 -7.48 -11.33
CA ASP A 49 3.88 -8.41 -12.36
C ASP A 49 3.25 -9.79 -12.18
N ALA A 50 3.29 -10.33 -10.95
CA ALA A 50 2.77 -11.66 -10.66
C ALA A 50 1.24 -11.80 -10.83
N ASN A 51 0.47 -10.72 -10.64
CA ASN A 51 -0.99 -10.75 -10.74
C ASN A 51 -1.53 -10.33 -12.11
N LEU A 52 -0.77 -9.57 -12.89
CA LEU A 52 -1.15 -9.14 -14.23
C LEU A 52 -0.74 -10.17 -15.29
N THR A 53 0.32 -10.94 -15.04
CA THR A 53 0.84 -11.96 -15.96
C THR A 53 0.04 -13.25 -15.85
N ARG A 54 -0.34 -13.82 -16.99
CA ARG A 54 -1.05 -15.10 -17.05
C ARG A 54 -0.07 -16.26 -17.19
N LYS A 55 -0.49 -17.42 -16.74
CA LYS A 55 0.31 -18.65 -16.93
C LYS A 55 0.53 -18.94 -18.41
N GLY A 56 1.79 -18.92 -18.83
CA GLY A 56 2.20 -19.19 -20.21
C GLY A 56 2.50 -17.95 -21.03
N ASP A 57 2.28 -16.75 -20.51
CA ASP A 57 2.72 -15.52 -21.16
C ASP A 57 4.25 -15.45 -21.21
N ALA A 58 4.78 -14.90 -22.29
CA ALA A 58 6.21 -14.63 -22.41
C ALA A 58 6.62 -13.47 -21.50
N TYR A 59 7.83 -13.48 -20.95
CA TYR A 59 8.32 -12.40 -20.09
C TYR A 59 8.40 -11.04 -20.81
N ASP A 60 8.64 -11.05 -22.13
CA ASP A 60 8.64 -9.83 -22.94
C ASP A 60 7.25 -9.21 -23.13
N ALA A 61 6.20 -9.91 -22.70
CA ALA A 61 4.82 -9.41 -22.71
C ALA A 61 4.38 -8.82 -21.36
N LEU A 62 5.30 -8.72 -20.39
CA LEU A 62 5.02 -8.03 -19.13
C LEU A 62 4.63 -6.58 -19.39
N ASN A 63 3.70 -6.07 -18.58
CA ASN A 63 3.30 -4.68 -18.63
C ASN A 63 4.45 -3.75 -18.21
N GLU A 64 4.59 -2.61 -18.85
CA GLU A 64 5.29 -1.49 -18.24
C GLU A 64 4.55 -1.09 -16.96
N THR A 65 5.23 -1.03 -15.82
CA THR A 65 4.61 -0.85 -14.51
C THR A 65 5.10 0.39 -13.79
N TYR A 66 4.16 1.06 -13.12
CA TYR A 66 4.43 2.26 -12.31
C TYR A 66 3.87 2.07 -10.91
N VAL A 67 4.74 2.06 -9.91
CA VAL A 67 4.36 2.12 -8.49
C VAL A 67 4.57 3.54 -7.99
N ILE A 68 3.48 4.26 -7.74
CA ILE A 68 3.48 5.68 -7.40
C ILE A 68 3.06 5.86 -5.95
N PHE A 69 3.96 6.39 -5.13
CA PHE A 69 3.64 6.82 -3.76
C PHE A 69 3.43 8.32 -3.72
N ILE A 70 2.23 8.77 -3.36
CA ILE A 70 1.94 10.16 -3.04
C ILE A 70 2.01 10.28 -1.52
N THR A 71 3.02 10.99 -1.00
CA THR A 71 3.33 11.04 0.42
C THR A 71 3.05 12.41 1.01
N GLU A 72 2.52 12.45 2.24
CA GLU A 72 2.27 13.70 2.97
C GLU A 72 3.59 14.41 3.32
N ASN A 73 4.66 13.64 3.61
CA ASN A 73 6.00 14.16 3.88
C ASN A 73 6.97 13.80 2.76
N ASP A 74 8.07 14.56 2.65
CA ASP A 74 9.17 14.21 1.75
C ASP A 74 9.99 13.04 2.32
N VAL A 75 9.56 11.82 2.03
CA VAL A 75 10.15 10.57 2.53
C VAL A 75 11.62 10.41 2.12
N LEU A 76 11.99 10.91 0.94
CA LEU A 76 13.36 10.82 0.41
C LEU A 76 14.22 12.02 0.80
N ARG A 77 13.63 13.07 1.41
CA ARG A 77 14.34 14.23 1.99
C ARG A 77 15.22 15.01 1.01
N GLY A 78 14.90 14.97 -0.27
CA GLY A 78 15.65 15.70 -1.31
C GLY A 78 15.05 17.07 -1.63
N GLY A 79 13.91 17.45 -1.05
CA GLY A 79 13.23 18.73 -1.31
C GLY A 79 12.62 18.85 -2.70
N LEU A 80 12.47 17.73 -3.43
CA LEU A 80 11.92 17.74 -4.79
C LEU A 80 10.42 17.40 -4.80
N PRO A 81 9.66 17.89 -5.79
CA PRO A 81 8.24 17.57 -5.93
C PRO A 81 7.98 16.11 -6.37
N ILE A 82 8.94 15.51 -7.06
CA ILE A 82 8.84 14.16 -7.61
C ILE A 82 10.22 13.51 -7.69
N TYR A 83 10.25 12.21 -7.45
CA TYR A 83 11.45 11.37 -7.56
C TYR A 83 11.13 10.18 -8.44
N HIS A 84 11.96 9.95 -9.46
CA HIS A 84 11.88 8.79 -10.33
C HIS A 84 12.99 7.80 -9.96
N ILE A 85 12.62 6.58 -9.66
CA ILE A 85 13.53 5.53 -9.25
C ILE A 85 13.45 4.41 -10.31
N ASN A 86 14.54 4.24 -11.05
CA ASN A 86 14.68 3.23 -12.09
C ASN A 86 15.94 2.40 -11.82
N ARG A 87 16.00 1.20 -12.37
CA ARG A 87 17.20 0.36 -12.30
C ARG A 87 18.23 0.81 -13.35
N ILE A 88 19.48 0.80 -12.95
CA ILE A 88 20.62 1.11 -13.82
C ILE A 88 21.60 -0.05 -13.84
N ILE A 89 22.34 -0.18 -14.94
CA ILE A 89 23.52 -1.04 -15.03
C ILE A 89 24.69 -0.18 -14.53
N GLU A 90 25.19 -0.47 -13.31
CA GLU A 90 26.17 0.38 -12.59
C GLU A 90 27.45 0.59 -13.39
N GLU A 91 27.96 -0.46 -14.05
CA GLU A 91 29.20 -0.41 -14.85
C GLU A 91 29.09 0.45 -16.11
N MET A 92 27.87 0.68 -16.59
CA MET A 92 27.61 1.42 -17.82
C MET A 92 26.96 2.78 -17.59
N GLY A 93 26.38 3.01 -16.40
CA GLY A 93 25.57 4.18 -16.10
C GLY A 93 24.31 4.31 -16.97
N LYS A 94 23.82 3.20 -17.55
CA LYS A 94 22.66 3.17 -18.44
C LYS A 94 21.46 2.52 -17.78
N SER A 95 20.26 2.87 -18.25
CA SER A 95 19.03 2.19 -17.83
C SER A 95 19.12 0.69 -18.08
N PHE A 96 18.62 -0.10 -17.15
CA PHE A 96 18.47 -1.55 -17.31
C PHE A 96 17.36 -1.88 -18.33
N GLY A 97 16.35 -1.01 -18.45
CA GLY A 97 15.29 -1.14 -19.46
C GLY A 97 14.27 -2.23 -19.16
N ASP A 98 14.02 -2.48 -17.88
CA ASP A 98 13.05 -3.50 -17.44
C ASP A 98 11.61 -2.97 -17.30
N GLU A 99 11.38 -1.71 -17.68
CA GLU A 99 10.07 -1.06 -17.73
C GLU A 99 9.29 -1.11 -16.40
N ALA A 100 10.02 -1.27 -15.27
CA ALA A 100 9.46 -1.22 -13.92
C ALA A 100 9.90 0.05 -13.20
N HIS A 101 8.95 0.96 -12.97
CA HIS A 101 9.19 2.30 -12.45
C HIS A 101 8.61 2.48 -11.05
N ILE A 102 9.36 3.16 -10.18
CA ILE A 102 8.87 3.60 -8.88
C ILE A 102 8.94 5.12 -8.83
N ILE A 103 7.85 5.75 -8.42
CA ILE A 103 7.75 7.21 -8.34
C ILE A 103 7.32 7.60 -6.92
N TYR A 104 8.03 8.58 -6.34
CA TYR A 104 7.59 9.23 -5.12
C TYR A 104 7.20 10.67 -5.43
N VAL A 105 6.02 11.07 -4.95
CA VAL A 105 5.49 12.43 -5.07
C VAL A 105 5.39 13.04 -3.69
N ASN A 106 6.05 14.17 -3.50
CA ASN A 106 6.00 14.97 -2.28
C ASN A 106 4.79 15.93 -2.35
N SER A 107 3.71 15.63 -1.64
CA SER A 107 2.49 16.43 -1.69
C SER A 107 2.58 17.77 -0.92
N GLN A 108 3.68 18.05 -0.24
CA GLN A 108 3.90 19.35 0.39
C GLN A 108 4.16 20.46 -0.63
N ILE A 109 4.69 20.12 -1.81
CA ILE A 109 4.99 21.08 -2.86
C ILE A 109 3.76 21.31 -3.72
N LYS A 110 3.23 22.52 -3.63
CA LYS A 110 1.98 22.98 -4.29
C LYS A 110 2.25 24.25 -5.10
N ASP A 111 3.24 24.15 -5.96
CA ASP A 111 3.66 25.22 -6.86
C ASP A 111 2.71 25.34 -8.09
N ASP A 112 3.00 26.28 -8.99
CA ASP A 112 2.19 26.52 -10.19
C ASP A 112 2.35 25.46 -11.29
N THR A 113 3.16 24.43 -11.07
CA THR A 113 3.26 23.31 -12.00
C THR A 113 1.97 22.46 -12.02
N ALA A 114 1.78 21.68 -13.07
CA ALA A 114 0.65 20.75 -13.14
C ALA A 114 0.60 19.80 -11.93
N LEU A 115 1.77 19.28 -11.51
CA LEU A 115 1.86 18.40 -10.35
C LEU A 115 1.54 19.15 -9.04
N GLY A 116 2.08 20.35 -8.84
CA GLY A 116 1.82 21.16 -7.66
C GLY A 116 0.34 21.51 -7.51
N LYS A 117 -0.33 21.85 -8.62
CA LYS A 117 -1.77 22.07 -8.68
C LYS A 117 -2.57 20.81 -8.33
N LEU A 118 -2.12 19.64 -8.78
CA LEU A 118 -2.74 18.37 -8.41
C LEU A 118 -2.59 18.08 -6.91
N MET A 119 -1.40 18.35 -6.35
CA MET A 119 -1.16 18.17 -4.90
C MET A 119 -1.96 19.17 -4.06
N HIS A 120 -2.19 20.39 -4.57
CA HIS A 120 -3.12 21.34 -3.98
C HIS A 120 -4.53 20.72 -3.90
N ASP A 121 -5.05 20.22 -5.01
CA ASP A 121 -6.41 19.71 -5.12
C ASP A 121 -6.64 18.49 -4.21
N PHE A 122 -5.64 17.64 -4.00
CA PHE A 122 -5.73 16.50 -3.08
C PHE A 122 -5.95 16.90 -1.62
N THR A 123 -5.57 18.11 -1.24
CA THR A 123 -5.79 18.66 0.11
C THR A 123 -6.89 19.71 0.14
N CYS A 124 -7.41 20.11 -1.03
CA CYS A 124 -8.46 21.11 -1.14
C CYS A 124 -9.80 20.53 -0.71
N THR A 125 -10.49 21.23 0.19
CA THR A 125 -11.80 20.81 0.68
C THR A 125 -12.95 21.46 -0.06
N ASN A 126 -12.73 22.63 -0.67
CA ASN A 126 -13.73 23.34 -1.43
C ASN A 126 -13.54 23.09 -2.93
N PRO A 127 -14.52 22.51 -3.63
CA PRO A 127 -14.40 22.23 -5.07
C PRO A 127 -14.23 23.49 -5.93
N ASP A 128 -14.65 24.67 -5.45
CA ASP A 128 -14.51 25.92 -6.20
C ASP A 128 -13.06 26.44 -6.23
N ASP A 129 -12.24 26.00 -5.29
CA ASP A 129 -10.82 26.36 -5.19
C ASP A 129 -9.90 25.34 -5.89
N MET A 130 -10.46 24.30 -6.50
CA MET A 130 -9.69 23.26 -7.19
C MET A 130 -9.26 23.69 -8.60
N ASN A 131 -8.05 23.31 -8.99
CA ASN A 131 -7.46 23.59 -10.30
C ASN A 131 -7.97 22.65 -11.40
N TYR A 132 -8.31 21.40 -11.04
CA TYR A 132 -8.73 20.38 -12.01
C TYR A 132 -10.25 20.20 -11.99
N PRO A 133 -10.96 20.63 -13.06
CA PRO A 133 -12.43 20.56 -13.11
C PRO A 133 -12.99 19.16 -12.89
N VAL A 134 -12.29 18.11 -13.35
CA VAL A 134 -12.71 16.72 -13.18
C VAL A 134 -12.73 16.35 -11.70
N LEU A 135 -11.72 16.76 -10.94
CA LEU A 135 -11.65 16.52 -9.49
C LEU A 135 -12.71 17.36 -8.76
N ALA A 136 -12.83 18.65 -9.10
CA ALA A 136 -13.84 19.54 -8.54
C ALA A 136 -15.26 18.99 -8.73
N GLN A 137 -15.60 18.53 -9.93
CA GLN A 137 -16.90 17.92 -10.23
C GLN A 137 -17.13 16.65 -9.40
N ARG A 138 -16.10 15.81 -9.23
CA ARG A 138 -16.22 14.59 -8.44
C ARG A 138 -16.39 14.88 -6.95
N VAL A 139 -15.67 15.87 -6.43
CA VAL A 139 -15.83 16.32 -5.03
C VAL A 139 -17.22 16.91 -4.79
N ARG A 140 -17.76 17.75 -5.71
CA ARG A 140 -19.13 18.24 -5.64
C ARG A 140 -20.13 17.09 -5.61
N TYR A 141 -20.00 16.12 -6.50
CA TYR A 141 -20.86 14.95 -6.50
C TYR A 141 -20.91 14.25 -5.14
N PHE A 142 -19.76 14.00 -4.53
CA PHE A 142 -19.72 13.31 -3.23
C PHE A 142 -20.18 14.19 -2.04
N LYS A 143 -20.09 15.50 -2.15
CA LYS A 143 -20.45 16.42 -1.05
C LYS A 143 -21.88 16.96 -1.14
N GLU A 144 -22.39 17.17 -2.33
CA GLU A 144 -23.61 17.96 -2.58
C GLU A 144 -24.73 17.11 -3.20
N ASP A 145 -24.41 16.09 -4.00
CA ASP A 145 -25.41 15.21 -4.60
C ASP A 145 -25.87 14.15 -3.61
N THR A 146 -27.19 13.98 -3.47
CA THR A 146 -27.78 13.02 -2.52
C THR A 146 -27.26 11.59 -2.70
N LYS A 147 -27.09 11.15 -3.96
CA LYS A 147 -26.57 9.80 -4.27
C LYS A 147 -25.08 9.71 -3.97
N GLY A 148 -24.32 10.77 -4.26
CA GLY A 148 -22.91 10.88 -3.97
C GLY A 148 -22.65 10.82 -2.47
N VAL A 149 -23.35 11.61 -1.69
CA VAL A 149 -23.29 11.61 -0.22
C VAL A 149 -23.63 10.23 0.35
N ALA A 150 -24.71 9.59 -0.11
CA ALA A 150 -25.08 8.25 0.34
C ALA A 150 -24.02 7.19 -0.03
N THR A 151 -23.38 7.32 -1.21
CA THR A 151 -22.29 6.43 -1.63
C THR A 151 -21.07 6.61 -0.74
N MET A 152 -20.71 7.86 -0.42
CA MET A 152 -19.59 8.17 0.46
C MET A 152 -19.84 7.67 1.88
N CYS A 153 -21.03 7.89 2.45
CA CYS A 153 -21.39 7.39 3.78
C CYS A 153 -21.24 5.86 3.87
N ARG A 154 -21.72 5.13 2.85
CA ARG A 154 -21.61 3.67 2.81
C ARG A 154 -20.15 3.22 2.74
N ALA A 155 -19.34 3.86 1.89
CA ALA A 155 -17.91 3.55 1.81
C ALA A 155 -17.18 3.80 3.13
N PHE A 156 -17.52 4.88 3.87
CA PHE A 156 -16.97 5.13 5.19
C PHE A 156 -17.40 4.09 6.22
N GLU A 157 -18.64 3.63 6.17
CA GLU A 157 -19.12 2.57 7.06
C GLU A 157 -18.36 1.25 6.81
N GLU A 158 -18.18 0.86 5.54
CA GLU A 158 -17.41 -0.32 5.15
C GLU A 158 -15.95 -0.24 5.66
N VAL A 159 -15.27 0.89 5.45
CA VAL A 159 -13.89 1.11 5.93
C VAL A 159 -13.82 1.05 7.46
N ARG A 160 -14.80 1.64 8.15
CA ARG A 160 -14.85 1.63 9.61
C ARG A 160 -15.05 0.21 10.16
N GLU A 161 -15.95 -0.56 9.55
CA GLU A 161 -16.21 -1.95 9.94
C GLU A 161 -14.99 -2.84 9.69
N GLU A 162 -14.31 -2.66 8.55
CA GLU A 162 -13.09 -3.39 8.23
C GLU A 162 -11.97 -3.05 9.21
N ALA A 163 -11.73 -1.77 9.49
CA ALA A 163 -10.73 -1.32 10.47
C ALA A 163 -11.04 -1.84 11.89
N ALA A 164 -12.32 -1.89 12.28
CA ALA A 164 -12.73 -2.44 13.56
C ALA A 164 -12.47 -3.95 13.64
N ARG A 165 -12.74 -4.70 12.54
CA ARG A 165 -12.47 -6.13 12.45
C ARG A 165 -10.98 -6.41 12.52
N GLU A 166 -10.16 -5.70 11.72
CA GLU A 166 -8.70 -5.85 11.76
C GLU A 166 -8.11 -5.53 13.14
N ALA A 167 -8.60 -4.48 13.79
CA ALA A 167 -8.19 -4.13 15.14
C ALA A 167 -8.56 -5.21 16.16
N ALA A 168 -9.74 -5.80 16.05
CA ALA A 168 -10.19 -6.89 16.92
C ALA A 168 -9.35 -8.17 16.70
N GLU A 169 -9.08 -8.55 15.44
CA GLU A 169 -8.23 -9.70 15.12
C GLU A 169 -6.80 -9.51 15.63
N LYS A 170 -6.25 -8.31 15.45
CA LYS A 170 -4.93 -7.97 15.96
C LYS A 170 -4.90 -8.04 17.49
N ALA A 171 -5.88 -7.47 18.16
CA ALA A 171 -5.98 -7.50 19.63
C ALA A 171 -6.09 -8.95 20.14
N LYS A 172 -6.91 -9.80 19.48
CA LYS A 172 -7.03 -11.23 19.78
C LYS A 172 -5.68 -11.94 19.62
N ARG A 173 -4.98 -11.72 18.48
CA ARG A 173 -3.65 -12.31 18.24
C ARG A 173 -2.61 -11.84 19.26
N ASP A 174 -2.56 -10.55 19.58
CA ASP A 174 -1.64 -9.99 20.58
C ASP A 174 -1.90 -10.59 21.96
N GLN A 175 -3.16 -10.82 22.33
CA GLN A 175 -3.54 -11.49 23.57
C GLN A 175 -3.10 -12.94 23.58
N SER A 176 -3.34 -13.70 22.49
CA SER A 176 -2.88 -15.08 22.31
C SER A 176 -1.35 -15.19 22.45
N ILE A 177 -0.60 -14.30 21.81
CA ILE A 177 0.86 -14.23 21.95
C ILE A 177 1.29 -13.98 23.39
N LYS A 178 0.59 -13.10 24.09
CA LYS A 178 0.87 -12.75 25.49
C LYS A 178 0.64 -13.93 26.45
N ILE A 179 -0.40 -14.71 26.17
CA ILE A 179 -0.72 -15.94 26.92
C ILE A 179 0.32 -17.02 26.59
N ALA A 180 0.62 -17.28 25.30
CA ALA A 180 1.59 -18.25 24.85
C ALA A 180 2.96 -18.03 25.50
N ARG A 181 3.45 -16.78 25.57
CA ARG A 181 4.71 -16.43 26.25
C ARG A 181 4.71 -16.74 27.75
N LYS A 182 3.56 -16.71 28.40
CA LYS A 182 3.45 -17.11 29.84
C LYS A 182 3.50 -18.64 29.96
N MET A 183 2.81 -19.36 29.07
CA MET A 183 2.77 -20.83 29.06
C MET A 183 4.14 -21.43 28.72
N LEU A 184 4.87 -20.86 27.77
CA LEU A 184 6.25 -21.25 27.46
C LEU A 184 7.18 -21.22 28.66
N LYS A 185 6.98 -20.27 29.60
CA LYS A 185 7.77 -20.19 30.84
C LYS A 185 7.44 -21.31 31.84
N THR A 186 6.32 -22.00 31.70
CA THR A 186 5.93 -23.12 32.57
C THR A 186 6.41 -24.47 32.04
N GLY A 187 7.05 -24.52 30.88
CA GLY A 187 7.56 -25.75 30.26
C GLY A 187 6.47 -26.61 29.60
N MET A 188 5.33 -26.04 29.27
CA MET A 188 4.24 -26.72 28.56
C MET A 188 4.66 -27.06 27.11
N ALA A 189 4.16 -28.17 26.56
CA ALA A 189 4.47 -28.58 25.18
C ALA A 189 3.92 -27.59 24.15
N TYR A 190 4.63 -27.42 23.04
CA TYR A 190 4.26 -26.44 22.00
C TYR A 190 2.89 -26.72 21.39
N GLU A 191 2.56 -28.00 21.21
CA GLU A 191 1.29 -28.45 20.68
C GLU A 191 0.12 -28.09 21.60
N GLU A 192 0.28 -28.26 22.90
CA GLU A 192 -0.73 -27.91 23.91
C GLU A 192 -0.93 -26.38 23.97
N ILE A 193 0.18 -25.60 23.91
CA ILE A 193 0.08 -24.13 23.89
C ILE A 193 -0.64 -23.68 22.63
N ALA A 194 -0.27 -24.23 21.47
CA ALA A 194 -0.84 -23.86 20.18
C ALA A 194 -2.38 -24.05 20.16
N ASP A 195 -2.87 -25.17 20.69
CA ASP A 195 -4.29 -25.48 20.80
C ASP A 195 -5.02 -24.52 21.73
N MET A 196 -4.43 -24.22 22.90
CA MET A 196 -5.04 -23.33 23.89
C MET A 196 -5.15 -21.87 23.46
N VAL A 197 -4.23 -21.38 22.63
CA VAL A 197 -4.17 -19.96 22.23
C VAL A 197 -4.59 -19.72 20.77
N GLU A 198 -5.02 -20.76 20.06
CA GLU A 198 -5.42 -20.71 18.65
C GLU A 198 -4.31 -20.14 17.73
N LEU A 199 -3.03 -20.52 17.98
CA LEU A 199 -1.88 -20.18 17.16
C LEU A 199 -1.27 -21.45 16.54
N SER A 200 -0.50 -21.30 15.46
CA SER A 200 0.23 -22.46 14.91
C SER A 200 1.39 -22.88 15.80
N VAL A 201 1.76 -24.16 15.76
CA VAL A 201 2.94 -24.69 16.48
C VAL A 201 4.22 -23.96 16.06
N ASP A 202 4.31 -23.56 14.80
CA ASP A 202 5.46 -22.80 14.29
C ASP A 202 5.50 -21.39 14.85
N ASP A 203 4.35 -20.69 14.99
CA ASP A 203 4.28 -19.41 15.71
C ASP A 203 4.79 -19.56 17.16
N ILE A 204 4.43 -20.65 17.85
CA ILE A 204 4.86 -20.89 19.24
C ILE A 204 6.38 -21.12 19.33
N LYS A 205 6.95 -21.91 18.42
CA LYS A 205 8.41 -22.11 18.32
C LYS A 205 9.16 -20.80 18.08
N GLU A 206 8.62 -19.98 17.18
CA GLU A 206 9.20 -18.65 16.88
C GLU A 206 9.15 -17.70 18.09
N LEU A 207 8.10 -17.78 18.91
CA LEU A 207 7.97 -16.99 20.14
C LEU A 207 8.97 -17.40 21.21
N ASP A 208 9.36 -18.69 21.27
CA ASP A 208 10.34 -19.19 22.25
C ASP A 208 11.77 -18.82 21.83
N THR A 209 12.08 -18.81 20.53
CA THR A 209 13.40 -18.42 20.01
C THR A 209 13.67 -16.91 20.10
N LYS A 210 12.64 -16.09 20.02
CA LYS A 210 12.71 -14.62 20.16
C LYS A 210 12.55 -14.18 21.63
N LYS A 211 13.42 -14.67 22.55
CA LYS A 211 13.49 -14.10 23.91
C LYS A 211 13.88 -12.64 23.83
N PRO A 212 13.11 -11.72 24.47
CA PRO A 212 13.62 -10.35 24.64
C PRO A 212 14.86 -10.39 25.50
N ALA A 213 15.94 -9.73 25.02
CA ALA A 213 17.15 -9.49 25.79
C ALA A 213 16.85 -8.62 27.02
#